data_ca9b3790ccf20198c99177a59a59ee30
#
_entry.id   ca9b3790ccf20198c99177a59a59ee30
#
_cell.length_a   1.000
_cell.length_b   1.000
_cell.length_c   1.000
_cell.angle_alpha   90.00
_cell.angle_beta   90.00
_cell.angle_gamma   90.00
#
_symmetry.space_group_name_H-M   'P 1'
#
loop_
_entity.id
_entity.type
_entity.pdbx_description
1 polymer ?
#
loop_
_entity_poly.entity_id
_entity_poly.type
_entity_poly.pdbx_seq_one_letter_code
_entity_poly.pdbx_strand_id
1 'polypeptide(L)'
;MRPATASDHLDGQVDGQSIELAEGSWGANGDFSKWMNPETQWTWDRLWSLEDRFWNTVRQALPVSPSARLPVFAQAARELLLAQSSDWQFIISTGAAGDYASKRFTGHCDALTSLLDALESGEGGEAALAEHAGNDDCFPNIGEILCGMRGYRSPDR
;
A
#
# COMPACT_ATOMS: atom_id res chain seq x y z
N MET A 1 -11.17 33.61 17.24
CA MET A 1 -11.27 32.25 16.72
C MET A 1 -10.19 31.42 17.39
N ARG A 2 -10.53 30.23 17.92
CA ARG A 2 -9.56 29.28 18.47
C ARG A 2 -9.41 28.15 17.45
N PRO A 3 -8.20 27.82 17.03
CA PRO A 3 -8.01 26.63 16.18
C PRO A 3 -8.39 25.35 16.95
N ALA A 4 -9.05 24.41 16.28
CA ALA A 4 -9.46 23.13 16.83
C ALA A 4 -9.24 22.05 15.79
N THR A 5 -9.00 20.82 16.22
CA THR A 5 -8.98 19.65 15.33
C THR A 5 -10.42 19.21 15.02
N ALA A 6 -10.59 18.38 13.98
CA ALA A 6 -11.89 17.78 13.68
C ALA A 6 -12.40 16.94 14.87
N SER A 7 -11.53 16.21 15.54
CA SER A 7 -11.87 15.43 16.75
C SER A 7 -12.36 16.32 17.88
N ASP A 8 -11.65 17.42 18.20
CA ASP A 8 -12.10 18.36 19.24
C ASP A 8 -13.50 18.94 18.95
N HIS A 9 -13.80 19.14 17.66
CA HIS A 9 -15.11 19.63 17.25
C HIS A 9 -16.20 18.56 17.43
N LEU A 10 -15.91 17.32 17.00
CA LEU A 10 -16.85 16.20 17.11
C LEU A 10 -17.13 15.83 18.57
N ASP A 11 -16.12 15.83 19.44
CA ASP A 11 -16.27 15.54 20.87
C ASP A 11 -17.14 16.56 21.59
N GLY A 12 -17.24 17.79 21.08
CA GLY A 12 -18.11 18.85 21.60
C GLY A 12 -19.54 18.85 21.04
N GLN A 13 -19.86 17.98 20.07
CA GLN A 13 -21.16 17.90 19.41
C GLN A 13 -22.02 16.79 20.03
N VAL A 14 -23.17 17.12 20.55
CA VAL A 14 -24.13 16.16 21.13
C VAL A 14 -24.97 15.50 20.03
N ASP A 15 -25.24 16.20 18.93
CA ASP A 15 -26.02 15.74 17.78
C ASP A 15 -25.27 15.97 16.48
N GLY A 16 -24.67 14.92 15.91
CA GLY A 16 -24.08 14.97 14.58
C GLY A 16 -25.15 14.87 13.48
N GLN A 17 -25.07 15.74 12.48
CA GLN A 17 -25.90 15.62 11.30
C GLN A 17 -25.35 14.57 10.37
N SER A 18 -26.15 13.54 10.05
CA SER A 18 -25.79 12.55 9.04
C SER A 18 -26.02 13.13 7.65
N ILE A 19 -25.00 12.99 6.80
CA ILE A 19 -25.09 13.37 5.38
C ILE A 19 -24.73 12.18 4.50
N GLU A 20 -25.37 12.08 3.35
CA GLU A 20 -25.00 11.15 2.29
C GLU A 20 -24.09 11.88 1.30
N LEU A 21 -22.90 11.34 1.07
CA LEU A 21 -21.95 11.91 0.10
C LEU A 21 -22.19 11.27 -1.26
N ALA A 22 -22.22 12.07 -2.30
CA ALA A 22 -22.23 11.57 -3.67
C ALA A 22 -20.90 10.85 -3.95
N GLU A 23 -20.96 9.75 -4.71
CA GLU A 23 -19.78 9.10 -5.23
C GLU A 23 -19.03 10.07 -6.14
N GLY A 24 -17.71 10.10 -6.00
CA GLY A 24 -16.88 10.99 -6.81
C GLY A 24 -15.40 10.89 -6.46
N SER A 25 -14.60 11.54 -7.26
CA SER A 25 -13.16 11.65 -7.07
C SER A 25 -12.67 13.07 -7.34
N TRP A 26 -11.39 13.28 -7.12
CA TRP A 26 -10.70 14.53 -7.49
C TRP A 26 -10.40 14.62 -9.01
N GLY A 27 -10.85 13.67 -9.83
CA GLY A 27 -10.73 13.69 -11.28
C GLY A 27 -11.48 14.85 -11.94
N ALA A 28 -11.16 15.12 -13.22
CA ALA A 28 -11.64 16.30 -13.96
C ALA A 28 -13.17 16.44 -14.00
N ASN A 29 -13.89 15.32 -14.02
CA ASN A 29 -15.35 15.26 -14.03
C ASN A 29 -15.93 14.71 -12.71
N GLY A 30 -15.12 14.64 -11.63
CA GLY A 30 -15.50 13.96 -10.41
C GLY A 30 -15.55 12.42 -10.53
N ASP A 31 -15.06 11.85 -11.65
CA ASP A 31 -15.01 10.43 -11.91
C ASP A 31 -13.60 9.85 -11.68
N PHE A 32 -13.43 8.53 -11.86
CA PHE A 32 -12.16 7.84 -11.63
C PHE A 32 -11.28 7.72 -12.87
N SER A 33 -11.64 8.36 -13.98
CA SER A 33 -10.95 8.21 -15.28
C SER A 33 -9.49 8.63 -15.27
N LYS A 34 -9.05 9.45 -14.31
CA LYS A 34 -7.63 9.81 -14.13
C LYS A 34 -6.79 8.66 -13.63
N TRP A 35 -7.40 7.73 -12.88
CA TRP A 35 -6.71 6.56 -12.32
C TRP A 35 -7.02 5.28 -13.08
N MET A 36 -8.22 5.16 -13.66
CA MET A 36 -8.72 3.96 -14.34
C MET A 36 -9.00 4.28 -15.81
N ASN A 37 -8.01 4.03 -16.64
CA ASN A 37 -8.08 4.25 -18.10
C ASN A 37 -7.10 3.29 -18.82
N PRO A 38 -7.13 3.19 -20.16
CA PRO A 38 -6.26 2.28 -20.91
C PRO A 38 -4.76 2.48 -20.68
N GLU A 39 -4.31 3.70 -20.37
CA GLU A 39 -2.90 4.00 -20.14
C GLU A 39 -2.41 3.50 -18.78
N THR A 40 -3.31 3.39 -17.80
CA THR A 40 -3.00 2.98 -16.43
C THR A 40 -3.40 1.54 -16.11
N GLN A 41 -4.15 0.86 -16.98
CA GLN A 41 -4.68 -0.49 -16.73
C GLN A 41 -3.59 -1.48 -16.30
N TRP A 42 -2.43 -1.44 -16.94
CA TRP A 42 -1.30 -2.32 -16.62
C TRP A 42 -0.79 -2.19 -15.16
N THR A 43 -0.95 -1.00 -14.56
CA THR A 43 -0.56 -0.78 -13.16
C THR A 43 -1.50 -1.51 -12.22
N TRP A 44 -2.80 -1.50 -12.49
CA TRP A 44 -3.81 -2.16 -11.70
C TRP A 44 -3.69 -3.67 -11.76
N ASP A 45 -3.52 -4.23 -12.94
CA ASP A 45 -3.34 -5.67 -13.14
C ASP A 45 -2.14 -6.18 -12.34
N ARG A 46 -1.04 -5.44 -12.36
CA ARG A 46 0.17 -5.78 -11.61
C ARG A 46 -0.03 -5.62 -10.11
N LEU A 47 -0.60 -4.50 -9.68
CA LEU A 47 -0.79 -4.17 -8.28
C LEU A 47 -1.71 -5.18 -7.58
N TRP A 48 -2.86 -5.49 -8.16
CA TRP A 48 -3.80 -6.46 -7.59
C TRP A 48 -3.20 -7.86 -7.47
N SER A 49 -2.45 -8.29 -8.48
CA SER A 49 -1.74 -9.58 -8.43
C SER A 49 -0.72 -9.63 -7.28
N LEU A 50 0.04 -8.55 -7.07
CA LEU A 50 1.02 -8.48 -5.99
C LEU A 50 0.37 -8.33 -4.61
N GLU A 51 -0.74 -7.61 -4.51
CA GLU A 51 -1.52 -7.50 -3.27
C GLU A 51 -2.05 -8.86 -2.83
N ASP A 52 -2.67 -9.61 -3.74
CA ASP A 52 -3.15 -10.96 -3.45
C ASP A 52 -2.00 -11.90 -3.04
N ARG A 53 -0.87 -11.83 -3.73
CA ARG A 53 0.34 -12.60 -3.40
C ARG A 53 0.87 -12.23 -2.02
N PHE A 54 0.99 -10.94 -1.71
CA PHE A 54 1.45 -10.45 -0.40
C PHE A 54 0.58 -11.02 0.73
N TRP A 55 -0.73 -10.89 0.65
CA TRP A 55 -1.62 -11.38 1.70
C TRP A 55 -1.62 -12.91 1.82
N ASN A 56 -1.44 -13.64 0.72
CA ASN A 56 -1.25 -15.09 0.75
C ASN A 56 0.03 -15.47 1.48
N THR A 57 1.15 -14.79 1.17
CA THR A 57 2.45 -15.02 1.80
C THR A 57 2.42 -14.68 3.29
N VAL A 58 1.79 -13.56 3.67
CA VAL A 58 1.58 -13.19 5.08
C VAL A 58 0.83 -14.29 5.83
N ARG A 59 -0.28 -14.77 5.29
CA ARG A 59 -1.09 -15.83 5.93
C ARG A 59 -0.34 -17.13 6.12
N GLN A 60 0.51 -17.49 5.18
CA GLN A 60 1.24 -18.78 5.20
C GLN A 60 2.53 -18.74 6.00
N ALA A 61 3.33 -17.71 5.84
CA ALA A 61 4.70 -17.67 6.33
C ALA A 61 4.90 -16.90 7.63
N LEU A 62 4.09 -15.88 7.91
CA LEU A 62 4.21 -15.10 9.14
C LEU A 62 3.96 -15.90 10.43
N PRO A 63 2.99 -16.83 10.49
CA PRO A 63 2.76 -17.66 11.69
C PRO A 63 3.90 -18.60 12.04
N VAL A 64 4.70 -19.02 11.04
CA VAL A 64 5.71 -20.09 11.19
C VAL A 64 7.01 -19.59 11.82
N SER A 65 7.44 -18.37 11.51
CA SER A 65 8.71 -17.82 12.00
C SER A 65 8.67 -16.29 12.09
N PRO A 66 7.89 -15.74 13.04
CA PRO A 66 7.57 -14.33 13.01
C PRO A 66 8.75 -13.40 13.24
N SER A 67 9.62 -13.72 14.20
CA SER A 67 10.70 -12.81 14.60
C SER A 67 11.82 -12.69 13.55
N ALA A 68 12.23 -13.80 12.95
CA ALA A 68 13.31 -13.82 11.97
C ALA A 68 12.92 -13.21 10.61
N ARG A 69 11.64 -13.34 10.21
CA ARG A 69 11.13 -12.87 8.92
C ARG A 69 10.45 -11.51 8.98
N LEU A 70 10.16 -11.00 10.18
CA LEU A 70 9.42 -9.76 10.36
C LEU A 70 10.04 -8.54 9.63
N PRO A 71 11.37 -8.34 9.63
CA PRO A 71 11.96 -7.23 8.89
C PRO A 71 11.69 -7.30 7.38
N VAL A 72 11.73 -8.50 6.78
CA VAL A 72 11.45 -8.71 5.36
C VAL A 72 9.97 -8.48 5.06
N PHE A 73 9.06 -8.96 5.92
CA PHE A 73 7.64 -8.67 5.82
C PHE A 73 7.33 -7.18 5.96
N ALA A 74 8.00 -6.49 6.88
CA ALA A 74 7.84 -5.06 7.07
C ALA A 74 8.27 -4.28 5.82
N GLN A 75 9.38 -4.67 5.20
CA GLN A 75 9.82 -4.04 3.95
C GLN A 75 8.87 -4.36 2.79
N ALA A 76 8.42 -5.61 2.65
CA ALA A 76 7.44 -5.98 1.63
C ALA A 76 6.13 -5.18 1.77
N ALA A 77 5.67 -4.95 3.01
CA ALA A 77 4.50 -4.11 3.25
C ALA A 77 4.73 -2.63 2.89
N ARG A 78 5.93 -2.08 3.12
CA ARG A 78 6.28 -0.73 2.69
C ARG A 78 6.22 -0.60 1.17
N GLU A 79 6.86 -1.53 0.46
CA GLU A 79 6.86 -1.52 -1.00
C GLU A 79 5.44 -1.66 -1.57
N LEU A 80 4.59 -2.49 -0.96
CA LEU A 80 3.19 -2.57 -1.35
C LEU A 80 2.46 -1.24 -1.15
N LEU A 81 2.58 -0.60 0.03
CA LEU A 81 1.94 0.69 0.30
C LEU A 81 2.44 1.80 -0.63
N LEU A 82 3.74 1.80 -0.95
CA LEU A 82 4.32 2.75 -1.90
C LEU A 82 3.84 2.49 -3.33
N ALA A 83 3.70 1.22 -3.74
CA ALA A 83 3.11 0.87 -5.03
C ALA A 83 1.63 1.26 -5.12
N GLN A 84 0.90 1.23 -4.00
CA GLN A 84 -0.52 1.62 -3.92
C GLN A 84 -0.75 3.13 -3.91
N SER A 85 0.31 3.97 -3.91
CA SER A 85 0.14 5.42 -4.00
C SER A 85 -0.61 5.80 -5.26
N SER A 86 -1.74 6.49 -5.09
CA SER A 86 -2.60 6.90 -6.20
C SER A 86 -1.97 7.96 -7.12
N ASP A 87 -0.85 8.52 -6.71
CA ASP A 87 -0.09 9.49 -7.50
C ASP A 87 0.45 8.89 -8.79
N TRP A 88 0.81 7.60 -8.79
CA TRP A 88 1.41 6.98 -9.96
C TRP A 88 0.48 7.01 -11.17
N GLN A 89 -0.75 6.53 -11.03
CA GLN A 89 -1.73 6.53 -12.11
C GLN A 89 -2.10 7.95 -12.54
N PHE A 90 -2.23 8.87 -11.58
CA PHE A 90 -2.53 10.26 -11.87
C PHE A 90 -1.41 10.92 -12.70
N ILE A 91 -0.14 10.73 -12.32
CA ILE A 91 1.01 11.30 -13.03
C ILE A 91 1.16 10.67 -14.42
N ILE A 92 0.94 9.35 -14.55
CA ILE A 92 0.94 8.66 -15.85
C ILE A 92 -0.13 9.26 -16.77
N SER A 93 -1.39 9.35 -16.30
CA SER A 93 -2.51 9.88 -17.08
C SER A 93 -2.37 11.34 -17.48
N THR A 94 -1.69 12.14 -16.66
CA THR A 94 -1.48 13.56 -16.95
C THR A 94 -0.22 13.84 -17.76
N GLY A 95 0.69 12.87 -17.84
CA GLY A 95 2.01 13.06 -18.47
C GLY A 95 2.90 14.09 -17.76
N ALA A 96 2.58 14.43 -16.50
CA ALA A 96 3.18 15.57 -15.80
C ALA A 96 4.68 15.41 -15.51
N ALA A 97 5.20 14.19 -15.44
CA ALA A 97 6.59 13.91 -15.10
C ALA A 97 7.24 12.83 -15.99
N GLY A 98 6.86 12.75 -17.26
CA GLY A 98 7.41 11.80 -18.22
C GLY A 98 7.30 10.35 -17.73
N ASP A 99 8.43 9.64 -17.65
CA ASP A 99 8.46 8.23 -17.22
C ASP A 99 8.70 8.03 -15.71
N TYR A 100 8.76 9.11 -14.92
CA TYR A 100 9.06 9.05 -13.50
C TYR A 100 8.09 8.13 -12.74
N ALA A 101 6.79 8.36 -12.89
CA ALA A 101 5.78 7.59 -12.18
C ALA A 101 5.80 6.11 -12.56
N SER A 102 5.93 5.81 -13.86
CA SER A 102 6.05 4.43 -14.34
C SER A 102 7.28 3.72 -13.78
N LYS A 103 8.43 4.41 -13.72
CA LYS A 103 9.66 3.87 -13.14
C LYS A 103 9.54 3.64 -11.64
N ARG A 104 8.97 4.61 -10.89
CA ARG A 104 8.78 4.46 -9.44
C ARG A 104 7.82 3.33 -9.11
N PHE A 105 6.65 3.31 -9.73
CA PHE A 105 5.68 2.23 -9.59
C PHE A 105 6.31 0.86 -9.88
N THR A 106 7.00 0.74 -11.02
CA THR A 106 7.66 -0.51 -11.41
C THR A 106 8.72 -0.90 -10.38
N GLY A 107 9.53 0.04 -9.92
CA GLY A 107 10.56 -0.21 -8.91
C GLY A 107 9.99 -0.77 -7.60
N HIS A 108 8.90 -0.18 -7.07
CA HIS A 108 8.24 -0.71 -5.87
C HIS A 108 7.64 -2.10 -6.11
N CYS A 109 7.04 -2.34 -7.27
CA CYS A 109 6.54 -3.67 -7.63
C CYS A 109 7.65 -4.72 -7.76
N ASP A 110 8.81 -4.35 -8.32
CA ASP A 110 9.97 -5.24 -8.45
C ASP A 110 10.58 -5.56 -7.08
N ALA A 111 10.74 -4.55 -6.23
CA ALA A 111 11.20 -4.70 -4.85
C ALA A 111 10.26 -5.62 -4.05
N LEU A 112 8.96 -5.39 -4.12
CA LEU A 112 7.96 -6.24 -3.50
C LEU A 112 8.07 -7.69 -4.00
N THR A 113 8.22 -7.89 -5.31
CA THR A 113 8.37 -9.23 -5.90
C THR A 113 9.59 -9.94 -5.34
N SER A 114 10.75 -9.29 -5.30
CA SER A 114 12.01 -9.84 -4.76
C SER A 114 11.85 -10.26 -3.29
N LEU A 115 11.22 -9.41 -2.47
CA LEU A 115 10.98 -9.69 -1.06
C LEU A 115 10.00 -10.86 -0.86
N LEU A 116 8.95 -10.95 -1.68
CA LEU A 116 8.02 -12.08 -1.64
C LEU A 116 8.67 -13.40 -2.07
N ASP A 117 9.50 -13.38 -3.12
CA ASP A 117 10.27 -14.56 -3.56
C ASP A 117 11.15 -15.09 -2.42
N ALA A 118 11.84 -14.19 -1.70
CA ALA A 118 12.66 -14.55 -0.55
C ALA A 118 11.83 -15.11 0.64
N LEU A 119 10.65 -14.54 0.87
CA LEU A 119 9.74 -15.03 1.93
C LEU A 119 9.16 -16.41 1.61
N GLU A 120 8.82 -16.68 0.36
CA GLU A 120 8.23 -17.93 -0.11
C GLU A 120 9.25 -19.06 -0.21
N SER A 121 10.46 -18.78 -0.74
CA SER A 121 11.54 -19.75 -0.79
C SER A 121 12.13 -20.05 0.59
N GLY A 122 12.05 -19.09 1.52
CA GLY A 122 12.72 -19.15 2.82
C GLY A 122 14.22 -18.83 2.76
N GLU A 123 14.72 -18.41 1.60
CA GLU A 123 16.12 -18.09 1.34
C GLU A 123 16.28 -16.64 0.84
N GLY A 124 17.46 -16.06 0.99
CA GLY A 124 17.78 -14.75 0.42
C GLY A 124 17.15 -13.53 1.11
N GLY A 125 16.42 -13.70 2.21
CA GLY A 125 15.70 -12.62 2.87
C GLY A 125 16.60 -11.47 3.35
N GLU A 126 17.80 -11.76 3.85
CA GLU A 126 18.77 -10.74 4.27
C GLU A 126 19.31 -9.94 3.08
N ALA A 127 19.57 -10.59 1.95
CA ALA A 127 20.05 -9.94 0.74
C ALA A 127 18.97 -9.01 0.14
N ALA A 128 17.73 -9.51 0.00
CA ALA A 128 16.61 -8.71 -0.48
C ALA A 128 16.31 -7.52 0.46
N LEU A 129 16.38 -7.73 1.77
CA LEU A 129 16.21 -6.66 2.74
C LEU A 129 17.30 -5.61 2.61
N ALA A 130 18.58 -6.02 2.51
CA ALA A 130 19.72 -5.11 2.38
C ALA A 130 19.65 -4.25 1.11
N GLU A 131 19.10 -4.80 0.02
CA GLU A 131 18.92 -4.10 -1.25
C GLU A 131 17.86 -2.99 -1.16
N HIS A 132 16.76 -3.23 -0.44
CA HIS A 132 15.58 -2.35 -0.49
C HIS A 132 15.39 -1.47 0.75
N ALA A 133 15.76 -1.93 1.96
CA ALA A 133 15.49 -1.22 3.21
C ALA A 133 16.21 0.14 3.35
N GLY A 134 17.31 0.35 2.63
CA GLY A 134 18.05 1.62 2.64
C GLY A 134 17.41 2.73 1.83
N ASN A 135 16.48 2.39 0.93
CA ASN A 135 15.83 3.34 0.03
C ASN A 135 14.49 3.84 0.55
N ASP A 136 13.75 2.96 1.21
CA ASP A 136 12.37 3.22 1.64
C ASP A 136 12.18 2.78 3.11
N ASP A 137 12.20 3.74 4.05
CA ASP A 137 12.12 3.53 5.50
C ASP A 137 10.84 4.11 6.15
N CYS A 138 9.87 4.54 5.34
CA CYS A 138 8.59 5.05 5.83
C CYS A 138 7.83 3.99 6.65
N PHE A 139 6.86 4.43 7.45
CA PHE A 139 6.06 3.56 8.33
C PHE A 139 6.88 2.70 9.29
N PRO A 140 7.62 3.31 10.25
CA PRO A 140 8.57 2.58 11.11
C PRO A 140 7.94 1.45 11.91
N ASN A 141 6.66 1.56 12.26
CA ASN A 141 5.94 0.58 13.09
C ASN A 141 5.14 -0.47 12.28
N ILE A 142 5.32 -0.54 10.95
CA ILE A 142 4.52 -1.43 10.10
C ILE A 142 4.67 -2.91 10.48
N GLY A 143 5.85 -3.31 10.97
CA GLY A 143 6.08 -4.67 11.45
C GLY A 143 5.23 -5.02 12.67
N GLU A 144 5.06 -4.09 13.61
CA GLU A 144 4.21 -4.27 14.80
C GLU A 144 2.73 -4.38 14.39
N ILE A 145 2.29 -3.58 13.44
CA ILE A 145 0.93 -3.62 12.88
C ILE A 145 0.66 -4.99 12.26
N LEU A 146 1.56 -5.51 11.42
CA LEU A 146 1.45 -6.85 10.83
C LEU A 146 1.36 -7.95 11.88
N CYS A 147 2.14 -7.85 12.97
CA CYS A 147 2.05 -8.79 14.09
C CYS A 147 0.70 -8.71 14.80
N GLY A 148 0.13 -7.53 14.96
CA GLY A 148 -1.20 -7.33 15.56
C GLY A 148 -2.34 -7.90 14.72
N MET A 149 -2.17 -7.98 13.41
CA MET A 149 -3.18 -8.51 12.47
C MET A 149 -3.28 -10.04 12.45
N ARG A 150 -2.52 -10.79 13.25
CA ARG A 150 -2.48 -12.26 13.27
C ARG A 150 -3.80 -12.97 13.50
N GLY A 151 -4.84 -12.30 13.91
CA GLY A 151 -6.20 -12.84 14.07
C GLY A 151 -7.21 -12.28 13.08
N TYR A 152 -6.78 -11.39 12.21
CA TYR A 152 -7.68 -10.73 11.27
C TYR A 152 -8.09 -11.70 10.15
N ARG A 153 -9.36 -12.09 10.16
CA ARG A 153 -10.02 -12.69 9.00
C ARG A 153 -10.62 -11.54 8.21
N SER A 154 -10.18 -11.35 6.96
CA SER A 154 -10.89 -10.46 6.05
C SER A 154 -12.36 -10.82 6.06
N PRO A 155 -13.29 -9.87 6.24
CA PRO A 155 -14.68 -10.12 5.93
C PRO A 155 -14.73 -10.59 4.48
N ASP A 156 -15.43 -11.69 4.25
CA ASP A 156 -15.55 -12.34 2.93
C ASP A 156 -15.85 -11.29 1.86
N ARG A 157 -15.05 -11.30 0.79
CA ARG A 157 -15.37 -10.57 -0.44
C ARG A 157 -16.52 -11.27 -1.15
#